data_19c238ddcd8bb168a893edd3c5762786
#
_entry.id   19c238ddcd8bb168a893edd3c5762786
#
_cell.length_a   1.000
_cell.length_b   1.000
_cell.length_c   1.000
_cell.angle_alpha   90.00
_cell.angle_beta   90.00
_cell.angle_gamma   90.00
#
_symmetry.space_group_name_H-M   'P 1'
#
loop_
_entity.id
_entity.type
_entity.pdbx_description
1 polymer ?
#
loop_
_entity_poly.entity_id
_entity_poly.type
_entity_poly.pdbx_seq_one_letter_code
_entity_poly.pdbx_strand_id
1 'polypeptide(L)'
;MIDNRPLSPHLSIHKKILTATFSIFHRITGIALSIGSVLISTWIFLIALGPKYFLFFEIIAASIVFKIILFFWTLGIFYHTFNGVRYLFWSYGLGMDLKTVYNSGYLILFLTVLSTLFVWMF
;
A
#
# COMPACT_ATOMS: atom_id res chain seq x y z
N MET A 1 7.80 30.60 -40.17
CA MET A 1 7.96 31.09 -38.77
C MET A 1 8.36 29.89 -37.91
N ILE A 2 9.59 29.87 -37.41
CA ILE A 2 10.02 28.83 -36.46
C ILE A 2 9.29 29.13 -35.16
N ASP A 3 8.41 28.23 -34.74
CA ASP A 3 7.65 28.36 -33.51
C ASP A 3 8.62 28.11 -32.32
N ASN A 4 9.12 29.19 -31.76
CA ASN A 4 10.08 29.18 -30.65
C ASN A 4 9.39 28.98 -29.27
N ARG A 5 8.20 28.39 -29.26
CA ARG A 5 7.48 28.10 -28.01
C ARG A 5 8.12 26.91 -27.32
N PRO A 6 8.24 26.95 -25.97
CA PRO A 6 8.74 25.81 -25.23
C PRO A 6 7.82 24.61 -25.47
N LEU A 7 8.42 23.46 -25.79
CA LEU A 7 7.69 22.19 -25.91
C LEU A 7 7.07 21.82 -24.57
N SER A 8 5.81 21.37 -24.64
CA SER A 8 5.14 20.79 -23.48
C SER A 8 5.93 19.58 -22.95
N PRO A 9 6.10 19.39 -21.62
CA PRO A 9 6.78 18.23 -21.11
C PRO A 9 6.03 16.96 -21.49
N HIS A 10 6.69 16.08 -22.25
CA HIS A 10 6.17 14.76 -22.59
C HIS A 10 6.46 13.78 -21.45
N LEU A 11 5.65 12.72 -21.33
CA LEU A 11 5.85 11.66 -20.31
C LEU A 11 7.26 11.03 -20.38
N SER A 12 7.89 11.00 -21.55
CA SER A 12 9.25 10.50 -21.77
C SER A 12 10.33 11.36 -21.09
N ILE A 13 10.04 12.62 -20.78
CA ILE A 13 10.96 13.55 -20.12
C ILE A 13 10.89 13.39 -18.59
N HIS A 14 9.79 12.88 -18.08
CA HIS A 14 9.64 12.64 -16.63
C HIS A 14 10.47 11.44 -16.20
N LYS A 15 11.63 11.68 -15.59
CA LYS A 15 12.35 10.65 -14.84
C LYS A 15 11.44 10.13 -13.74
N LYS A 16 11.49 8.81 -13.46
CA LYS A 16 10.76 8.21 -12.33
C LYS A 16 11.26 8.83 -11.02
N ILE A 17 10.53 9.81 -10.53
CA ILE A 17 10.84 10.49 -9.28
C ILE A 17 10.28 9.62 -8.14
N LEU A 18 11.11 9.33 -7.15
CA LEU A 18 10.74 8.46 -6.02
C LEU A 18 9.42 8.87 -5.36
N THR A 19 9.23 10.17 -5.13
CA THR A 19 8.01 10.73 -4.51
C THR A 19 6.75 10.46 -5.33
N ALA A 20 6.81 10.59 -6.66
CA ALA A 20 5.70 10.27 -7.54
C ALA A 20 5.36 8.77 -7.50
N THR A 21 6.38 7.92 -7.48
CA THR A 21 6.22 6.48 -7.36
C THR A 21 5.53 6.10 -6.04
N PHE A 22 5.97 6.65 -4.91
CA PHE A 22 5.33 6.43 -3.61
C PHE A 22 3.87 6.89 -3.58
N SER A 23 3.56 8.03 -4.22
CA SER A 23 2.18 8.54 -4.32
C SER A 23 1.27 7.60 -5.12
N ILE A 24 1.76 7.05 -6.22
CA ILE A 24 1.02 6.09 -7.04
C ILE A 24 0.76 4.81 -6.24
N PHE A 25 1.79 4.23 -5.62
CA PHE A 25 1.63 3.02 -4.80
C PHE A 25 0.71 3.24 -3.61
N HIS A 26 0.73 4.43 -2.99
CA HIS A 26 -0.21 4.74 -1.91
C HIS A 26 -1.66 4.71 -2.37
N ARG A 27 -1.97 5.24 -3.55
CA ARG A 27 -3.32 5.18 -4.14
C ARG A 27 -3.72 3.76 -4.50
N ILE A 28 -2.82 2.99 -5.13
CA ILE A 28 -3.08 1.58 -5.49
C ILE A 28 -3.36 0.76 -4.23
N THR A 29 -2.54 0.90 -3.19
CA THR A 29 -2.76 0.20 -1.93
C THR A 29 -4.05 0.64 -1.26
N GLY A 30 -4.44 1.92 -1.30
CA GLY A 30 -5.71 2.41 -0.80
C GLY A 30 -6.91 1.71 -1.45
N ILE A 31 -6.90 1.56 -2.78
CA ILE A 31 -7.94 0.81 -3.51
C ILE A 31 -7.94 -0.65 -3.09
N ALA A 32 -6.77 -1.30 -3.04
CA ALA A 32 -6.64 -2.69 -2.63
C ALA A 32 -7.14 -2.93 -1.19
N LEU A 33 -6.89 -2.00 -0.27
CA LEU A 33 -7.38 -2.07 1.10
C LEU A 33 -8.89 -1.88 1.19
N SER A 34 -9.47 -1.01 0.38
CA SER A 34 -10.93 -0.83 0.30
C SER A 34 -11.63 -2.11 -0.19
N ILE A 35 -11.06 -2.80 -1.20
CA ILE A 35 -11.57 -4.10 -1.65
C ILE A 35 -11.39 -5.14 -0.55
N GLY A 36 -10.22 -5.18 0.10
CA GLY A 36 -9.92 -6.13 1.17
C GLY A 36 -10.77 -5.94 2.43
N SER A 37 -11.28 -4.75 2.69
CA SER A 37 -12.20 -4.51 3.81
C SER A 37 -13.50 -5.30 3.66
N VAL A 38 -13.94 -5.58 2.43
CA VAL A 38 -15.09 -6.44 2.15
C VAL A 38 -14.82 -7.89 2.61
N LEU A 39 -13.59 -8.39 2.43
CA LEU A 39 -13.20 -9.73 2.89
C LEU A 39 -13.27 -9.82 4.42
N ILE A 40 -12.76 -8.82 5.13
CA ILE A 40 -12.83 -8.78 6.61
C ILE A 40 -14.28 -8.74 7.07
N SER A 41 -15.10 -7.88 6.48
CA SER A 41 -16.53 -7.78 6.81
C SER A 41 -17.26 -9.10 6.56
N THR A 42 -16.96 -9.75 5.45
CA THR A 42 -17.51 -11.07 5.11
C THR A 42 -17.07 -12.13 6.12
N TRP A 43 -15.79 -12.15 6.50
CA TRP A 43 -15.25 -13.06 7.50
C TRP A 43 -15.95 -12.92 8.85
N ILE A 44 -16.09 -11.68 9.36
CA ILE A 44 -16.81 -11.39 10.61
C ILE A 44 -18.27 -11.82 10.51
N PHE A 45 -18.91 -11.56 9.38
CA PHE A 45 -20.31 -11.95 9.14
C PHE A 45 -20.49 -13.48 9.16
N LEU A 46 -19.56 -14.22 8.54
CA LEU A 46 -19.61 -15.68 8.53
C LEU A 46 -19.39 -16.29 9.92
N ILE A 47 -18.56 -15.68 10.75
CA ILE A 47 -18.41 -16.05 12.17
C ILE A 47 -19.75 -15.88 12.89
N ALA A 48 -20.45 -14.77 12.69
CA ALA A 48 -21.74 -14.49 13.31
C ALA A 48 -22.85 -15.45 12.88
N LEU A 49 -22.78 -15.97 11.65
CA LEU A 49 -23.74 -16.97 11.15
C LEU A 49 -23.53 -18.38 11.72
N GLY A 50 -22.38 -18.63 12.35
CA GLY A 50 -22.10 -19.89 13.03
C GLY A 50 -21.09 -20.81 12.33
N PRO A 51 -20.70 -21.91 13.00
CA PRO A 51 -19.56 -22.74 12.62
C PRO A 51 -19.62 -23.32 11.21
N LYS A 52 -20.81 -23.69 10.74
CA LYS A 52 -21.00 -24.27 9.40
C LYS A 52 -20.52 -23.33 8.28
N TYR A 53 -20.85 -22.06 8.38
CA TYR A 53 -20.49 -21.05 7.37
C TYR A 53 -19.03 -20.62 7.51
N PHE A 54 -18.53 -20.56 8.73
CA PHE A 54 -17.14 -20.27 9.03
C PHE A 54 -16.19 -21.35 8.48
N LEU A 55 -16.51 -22.64 8.64
CA LEU A 55 -15.71 -23.75 8.09
C LEU A 55 -15.56 -23.66 6.58
N PHE A 56 -16.58 -23.23 5.86
CA PHE A 56 -16.47 -23.02 4.41
C PHE A 56 -15.44 -21.94 4.06
N PHE A 57 -15.43 -20.86 4.81
CA PHE A 57 -14.43 -19.80 4.63
C PHE A 57 -13.01 -20.29 4.98
N GLU A 58 -12.85 -21.07 6.04
CA GLU A 58 -11.55 -21.63 6.43
C GLU A 58 -10.94 -22.52 5.33
N ILE A 59 -11.74 -23.32 4.65
CA ILE A 59 -11.27 -24.14 3.51
C ILE A 59 -10.67 -23.25 2.41
N ILE A 60 -11.34 -22.14 2.08
CA ILE A 60 -10.83 -21.19 1.08
C ILE A 60 -9.56 -20.48 1.61
N ALA A 61 -9.58 -20.06 2.86
CA ALA A 61 -8.47 -19.34 3.50
C ALA A 61 -7.21 -20.21 3.67
N ALA A 62 -7.37 -21.52 3.79
CA ALA A 62 -6.26 -22.46 3.85
C ALA A 62 -5.52 -22.64 2.52
N SER A 63 -6.12 -22.22 1.39
CA SER A 63 -5.49 -22.36 0.07
C SER A 63 -4.24 -21.49 -0.05
N ILE A 64 -3.23 -22.02 -0.76
CA ILE A 64 -1.97 -21.28 -0.99
C ILE A 64 -2.20 -19.97 -1.74
N VAL A 65 -3.14 -19.95 -2.68
CA VAL A 65 -3.49 -18.75 -3.46
C VAL A 65 -4.03 -17.67 -2.53
N PHE A 66 -4.94 -18.02 -1.62
CA PHE A 66 -5.48 -17.05 -0.67
C PHE A 66 -4.41 -16.53 0.29
N LYS A 67 -3.51 -17.38 0.76
CA LYS A 67 -2.36 -16.97 1.60
C LYS A 67 -1.45 -15.99 0.88
N ILE A 68 -1.16 -16.22 -0.40
CA ILE A 68 -0.36 -15.29 -1.21
C ILE A 68 -1.07 -13.93 -1.33
N ILE A 69 -2.36 -13.92 -1.59
CA ILE A 69 -3.17 -12.69 -1.64
C ILE A 69 -3.12 -11.97 -0.30
N LEU A 70 -3.30 -12.66 0.81
CA LEU A 70 -3.22 -12.09 2.16
C LEU A 70 -1.83 -11.54 2.47
N PHE A 71 -0.76 -12.20 2.03
CA PHE A 71 0.61 -11.71 2.20
C PHE A 71 0.80 -10.35 1.54
N PHE A 72 0.44 -10.22 0.26
CA PHE A 72 0.56 -8.95 -0.46
C PHE A 72 -0.41 -7.89 0.09
N TRP A 73 -1.58 -8.30 0.57
CA TRP A 73 -2.51 -7.38 1.21
C TRP A 73 -1.98 -6.85 2.54
N THR A 74 -1.36 -7.72 3.37
CA THR A 74 -0.66 -7.31 4.60
C THR A 74 0.47 -6.33 4.32
N LEU A 75 1.26 -6.59 3.28
CA LEU A 75 2.31 -5.68 2.81
C LEU A 75 1.71 -4.33 2.38
N GLY A 76 0.56 -4.36 1.70
CA GLY A 76 -0.20 -3.16 1.34
C GLY A 76 -0.68 -2.37 2.55
N ILE A 77 -1.18 -3.02 3.61
CA ILE A 77 -1.59 -2.39 4.88
C ILE A 77 -0.42 -1.61 5.48
N PHE A 78 0.72 -2.26 5.70
CA PHE A 78 1.87 -1.61 6.33
C PHE A 78 2.41 -0.47 5.47
N TYR A 79 2.55 -0.68 4.17
CA TYR A 79 2.98 0.38 3.27
C TYR A 79 2.03 1.58 3.31
N HIS A 80 0.73 1.34 3.19
CA HIS A 80 -0.29 2.40 3.19
C HIS A 80 -0.27 3.18 4.51
N THR A 81 -0.18 2.48 5.64
CA THR A 81 -0.13 3.08 6.98
C THR A 81 1.11 3.94 7.15
N PHE A 82 2.31 3.40 6.90
CA PHE A 82 3.55 4.16 7.11
C PHE A 82 3.68 5.34 6.16
N ASN A 83 3.29 5.16 4.90
CA ASN A 83 3.32 6.26 3.96
C ASN A 83 2.20 7.31 4.24
N GLY A 84 1.06 6.88 4.76
CA GLY A 84 0.01 7.76 5.25
C GLY A 84 0.48 8.63 6.42
N VAL A 85 1.17 8.05 7.40
CA VAL A 85 1.82 8.80 8.49
C VAL A 85 2.80 9.84 7.94
N ARG A 86 3.60 9.49 6.94
CA ARG A 86 4.50 10.43 6.27
C ARG A 86 3.74 11.60 5.65
N TYR A 87 2.61 11.37 4.99
CA TYR A 87 1.79 12.44 4.44
C TYR A 87 1.20 13.35 5.53
N LEU A 88 0.89 12.81 6.71
CA LEU A 88 0.47 13.62 7.85
C LEU A 88 1.61 14.55 8.30
N PHE A 89 2.85 14.09 8.39
CA PHE A 89 3.99 14.99 8.69
C PHE A 89 4.12 16.10 7.64
N TRP A 90 3.97 15.78 6.36
CA TRP A 90 4.02 16.79 5.30
C TRP A 90 2.88 17.81 5.37
N SER A 91 1.68 17.41 5.83
CA SER A 91 0.58 18.34 6.02
C SER A 91 0.84 19.39 7.10
N TYR A 92 1.75 19.09 8.04
CA TYR A 92 2.28 20.05 9.02
C TYR A 92 3.54 20.81 8.55
N GLY A 93 3.95 20.64 7.29
CA GLY A 93 5.15 21.27 6.75
C GLY A 93 6.48 20.66 7.21
N LEU A 94 6.45 19.46 7.82
CA LEU A 94 7.62 18.80 8.38
C LEU A 94 8.25 17.81 7.37
N GLY A 95 9.60 17.82 7.27
CA GLY A 95 10.34 16.83 6.50
C GLY A 95 10.22 16.97 4.97
N MET A 96 10.05 18.19 4.46
CA MET A 96 9.89 18.47 3.03
C MET A 96 11.22 18.67 2.29
N ASP A 97 12.35 18.73 3.00
CA ASP A 97 13.67 18.82 2.37
C ASP A 97 14.00 17.52 1.62
N LEU A 98 14.72 17.65 0.51
CA LEU A 98 14.94 16.55 -0.44
C LEU A 98 15.58 15.32 0.23
N LYS A 99 16.55 15.54 1.12
CA LYS A 99 17.25 14.49 1.85
C LYS A 99 16.30 13.69 2.76
N THR A 100 15.49 14.39 3.55
CA THR A 100 14.49 13.77 4.44
C THR A 100 13.41 13.04 3.67
N VAL A 101 12.96 13.59 2.55
CA VAL A 101 11.99 12.95 1.65
C VAL A 101 12.49 11.61 1.14
N TYR A 102 13.76 11.51 0.71
CA TYR A 102 14.33 10.24 0.24
C TYR A 102 14.56 9.27 1.39
N ASN A 103 15.16 9.73 2.49
CA ASN A 103 15.46 8.87 3.65
C ASN A 103 14.19 8.31 4.29
N SER A 104 13.15 9.13 4.47
CA SER A 104 11.85 8.66 4.98
C SER A 104 11.19 7.67 4.03
N GLY A 105 11.37 7.83 2.71
CA GLY A 105 10.91 6.86 1.73
C GLY A 105 11.54 5.48 1.91
N TYR A 106 12.87 5.42 2.00
CA TYR A 106 13.58 4.15 2.25
C TYR A 106 13.23 3.53 3.60
N LEU A 107 13.08 4.35 4.65
CA LEU A 107 12.66 3.90 5.97
C LEU A 107 11.28 3.23 5.91
N ILE A 108 10.32 3.81 5.19
CA ILE A 108 8.99 3.24 5.01
C ILE A 108 9.06 1.88 4.32
N LEU A 109 9.84 1.74 3.25
CA LEU A 109 10.01 0.44 2.59
C LEU A 109 10.60 -0.61 3.54
N PHE A 110 11.64 -0.24 4.29
CA PHE A 110 12.25 -1.12 5.27
C PHE A 110 11.25 -1.56 6.35
N LEU A 111 10.53 -0.61 6.96
CA LEU A 111 9.52 -0.90 7.99
C LEU A 111 8.38 -1.74 7.45
N THR A 112 7.93 -1.49 6.21
CA THR A 112 6.89 -2.28 5.55
C THR A 112 7.28 -3.75 5.43
N VAL A 113 8.47 -4.02 4.89
CA VAL A 113 8.97 -5.39 4.74
C VAL A 113 9.17 -6.06 6.09
N LEU A 114 9.83 -5.37 7.02
CA LEU A 114 10.10 -5.88 8.37
C LEU A 114 8.80 -6.26 9.10
N SER A 115 7.80 -5.35 9.12
CA SER A 115 6.53 -5.59 9.79
C SER A 115 5.74 -6.72 9.13
N THR A 116 5.76 -6.80 7.79
CA THR A 116 5.10 -7.89 7.07
C THR A 116 5.72 -9.24 7.41
N LEU A 117 7.05 -9.34 7.36
CA LEU A 117 7.76 -10.57 7.73
C LEU A 117 7.51 -10.95 9.18
N PHE A 118 7.53 -9.98 10.09
CA PHE A 118 7.25 -10.22 11.50
C PHE A 118 5.88 -10.87 11.72
N VAL A 119 4.82 -10.32 11.12
CA VAL A 119 3.45 -10.86 11.25
C VAL A 119 3.31 -12.26 10.64
N TRP A 120 4.08 -12.56 9.60
CA TRP A 120 3.98 -13.86 8.92
C TRP A 120 4.91 -14.94 9.47
N MET A 121 5.84 -14.57 10.35
CA MET A 121 6.72 -15.53 11.06
C MET A 121 6.08 -16.08 12.34
N PHE A 122 5.11 -15.36 12.93
CA PHE A 122 4.40 -15.72 14.15
C PHE A 122 2.91 -15.94 13.88
#